data_8f4227287d5d521c0ccc7aa4bc229feb
#
_entry.id   8f4227287d5d521c0ccc7aa4bc229feb
#
_cell.length_a   1.000
_cell.length_b   1.000
_cell.length_c   1.000
_cell.angle_alpha   90.00
_cell.angle_beta   90.00
_cell.angle_gamma   90.00
#
_symmetry.space_group_name_H-M   'P 1'
#
loop_
_entity.id
_entity.type
_entity.pdbx_description
1 polymer ?
#
loop_
_entity_poly.entity_id
_entity_poly.type
_entity_poly.pdbx_seq_one_letter_code
_entity_poly.pdbx_strand_id
1 'polypeptide(L)' 'MNDKNRKYLWRLIQLTGDYLVGKLPNHTNHPKGRNPYAHIALKIKNKFNHSYKDIPDEKLDEVIEYLAFIKKDEG' A
#
# COMPACT_ATOMS: atom_id res chain seq x y z
N MET A 1 4.03 -5.68 -13.09
CA MET A 1 3.26 -4.54 -13.66
C MET A 1 4.09 -3.82 -14.72
N ASN A 2 3.45 -3.38 -15.80
CA ASN A 2 4.13 -2.53 -16.79
C ASN A 2 4.37 -1.13 -16.19
N ASP A 3 5.10 -0.27 -16.90
CA ASP A 3 5.44 1.06 -16.38
C ASP A 3 4.22 1.90 -16.07
N LYS A 4 3.21 1.86 -16.91
CA LYS A 4 1.98 2.61 -16.72
C LYS A 4 1.28 2.17 -15.43
N ASN A 5 1.15 0.88 -15.23
CA ASN A 5 0.48 0.32 -14.05
C ASN A 5 1.30 0.53 -12.77
N ARG A 6 2.63 0.46 -12.86
CA ARG A 6 3.50 0.76 -11.73
C ARG A 6 3.31 2.20 -11.24
N LYS A 7 3.27 3.14 -12.18
CA LYS A 7 3.06 4.56 -11.84
C LYS A 7 1.68 4.78 -11.24
N TYR A 8 0.66 4.14 -11.80
CA TYR A 8 -0.70 4.22 -11.30
C TYR A 8 -0.82 3.68 -9.88
N LEU A 9 -0.27 2.49 -9.64
CA LEU A 9 -0.29 1.89 -8.31
C LEU A 9 0.50 2.70 -7.30
N TRP A 10 1.65 3.23 -7.68
CA TRP A 10 2.43 4.08 -6.80
C TRP A 10 1.62 5.31 -6.38
N ARG A 11 0.91 5.90 -7.34
CA ARG A 11 0.03 7.03 -7.04
C ARG A 11 -1.05 6.65 -6.02
N LEU A 12 -1.67 5.49 -6.21
CA LEU A 12 -2.69 5.00 -5.28
C LEU A 12 -2.11 4.70 -3.91
N ILE A 13 -0.90 4.12 -3.86
CA ILE A 13 -0.20 3.87 -2.60
C ILE A 13 0.04 5.19 -1.88
N GLN A 14 0.50 6.22 -2.60
CA GLN A 14 0.72 7.53 -2.01
C GLN A 14 -0.58 8.13 -1.45
N LEU A 15 -1.66 8.08 -2.23
CA LEU A 15 -2.95 8.61 -1.79
C LEU A 15 -3.49 7.86 -0.59
N THR A 16 -3.38 6.55 -0.59
CA THR A 16 -3.80 5.72 0.54
C THR A 16 -2.94 6.01 1.77
N GLY A 17 -1.63 6.16 1.57
CA GLY A 17 -0.72 6.51 2.64
C GLY A 17 -1.03 7.88 3.24
N ASP A 18 -1.33 8.86 2.40
CA ASP A 18 -1.73 10.19 2.86
C ASP A 18 -2.97 10.12 3.74
N TYR A 19 -3.93 9.31 3.35
CA TYR A 19 -5.16 9.09 4.15
C TYR A 19 -4.85 8.47 5.50
N LEU A 20 -3.87 7.58 5.58
CA LEU A 20 -3.53 6.86 6.80
C LEU A 20 -2.56 7.62 7.71
N VAL A 21 -2.06 8.77 7.31
CA VAL A 21 -1.17 9.56 8.16
C VAL A 21 -1.89 9.89 9.47
N GLY A 22 -1.25 9.54 10.59
CA GLY A 22 -1.81 9.76 11.91
C GLY A 22 -2.86 8.75 12.36
N LYS A 23 -3.27 7.82 11.51
CA LYS A 23 -4.29 6.82 11.83
C LYS A 23 -3.71 5.47 12.23
N LEU A 24 -2.45 5.22 11.88
CA LEU A 24 -1.78 3.97 12.27
C LEU A 24 -1.22 4.10 13.68
N PRO A 25 -1.24 3.02 14.48
CA PRO A 25 -0.69 3.06 15.82
C PRO A 25 0.81 3.26 15.79
N ASN A 26 1.35 3.96 16.80
CA ASN A 26 2.78 4.14 16.94
C ASN A 26 3.43 2.80 17.24
N HIS A 27 4.58 2.56 16.61
CA HIS A 27 5.39 1.39 16.90
C HIS A 27 6.41 1.75 17.99
N THR A 28 6.74 0.79 18.87
CA THR A 28 7.70 1.04 19.96
C THR A 28 9.06 1.53 19.46
N ASN A 29 9.49 1.07 18.28
CA ASN A 29 10.76 1.48 17.67
C ASN A 29 10.61 2.70 16.75
N HIS A 30 9.40 3.24 16.59
CA HIS A 30 9.11 4.37 15.74
C HIS A 30 8.18 5.34 16.48
N PRO A 31 8.72 6.08 17.46
CA PRO A 31 7.89 6.93 18.32
C PRO A 31 7.15 8.05 17.58
N LYS A 32 7.59 8.37 16.35
CA LYS A 32 6.91 9.37 15.51
C LYS A 32 5.78 8.77 14.68
N GLY A 33 5.47 7.49 14.90
CA GLY A 33 4.47 6.77 14.15
C GLY A 33 5.08 5.91 13.05
N ARG A 34 4.21 5.07 12.47
CA ARG A 34 4.61 4.17 11.40
C ARG A 34 4.58 4.91 10.06
N ASN A 35 5.58 4.67 9.20
CA ASN A 35 5.57 5.21 7.84
C ASN A 35 4.43 4.52 7.05
N PRO A 36 3.34 5.25 6.70
CA PRO A 36 2.19 4.61 6.07
C PRO A 36 2.49 4.07 4.67
N TYR A 37 3.40 4.68 3.94
CA TYR A 37 3.73 4.25 2.58
C TYR A 37 4.47 2.92 2.60
N ALA A 38 5.45 2.80 3.47
CA ALA A 38 6.19 1.54 3.65
C ALA A 38 5.28 0.45 4.20
N HIS A 39 4.38 0.79 5.12
CA HIS A 39 3.41 -0.14 5.68
C HIS A 39 2.52 -0.73 4.58
N ILE A 40 1.98 0.12 3.71
CA ILE A 40 1.11 -0.32 2.61
C ILE A 40 1.89 -1.20 1.63
N ALA A 41 3.10 -0.78 1.24
CA ALA A 41 3.93 -1.55 0.32
C ALA A 41 4.24 -2.94 0.88
N LEU A 42 4.53 -3.02 2.18
CA LEU A 42 4.80 -4.29 2.83
C LEU A 42 3.56 -5.18 2.88
N LYS A 43 2.38 -4.61 3.13
CA LYS A 43 1.12 -5.37 3.13
C LYS A 43 0.83 -5.95 1.74
N ILE A 44 1.08 -5.19 0.68
CA ILE A 44 0.92 -5.67 -0.68
C ILE A 44 1.88 -6.83 -0.94
N LYS A 45 3.15 -6.68 -0.56
CA LYS A 45 4.15 -7.72 -0.73
C LYS A 45 3.75 -9.00 0.00
N ASN A 46 3.26 -8.89 1.21
CA ASN A 46 2.84 -10.05 2.00
C ASN A 46 1.59 -10.71 1.43
N LYS A 47 0.65 -9.92 0.91
CA LYS A 47 -0.60 -10.44 0.34
C LYS A 47 -0.37 -11.16 -0.97
N PHE A 48 0.45 -10.61 -1.85
CA PHE A 48 0.66 -11.10 -3.21
C PHE A 48 1.98 -11.85 -3.40
N ASN A 49 2.82 -11.92 -2.37
CA ASN A 49 4.15 -12.55 -2.40
C ASN A 49 5.13 -11.88 -3.35
N HIS A 50 4.83 -10.65 -3.80
CA HIS A 50 5.68 -9.86 -4.69
C HIS A 50 5.51 -8.39 -4.38
N SER A 51 6.56 -7.60 -4.59
CA SER A 51 6.44 -6.15 -4.63
C SER A 51 5.39 -5.75 -5.66
N TYR A 52 4.68 -4.64 -5.45
CA TYR A 52 3.67 -4.19 -6.40
C TYR A 52 4.23 -4.05 -7.82
N LYS A 53 5.54 -3.78 -7.96
CA LYS A 53 6.21 -3.64 -9.25
C LYS A 53 6.30 -4.96 -10.01
N ASP A 54 6.33 -6.07 -9.29
CA ASP A 54 6.53 -7.40 -9.86
C ASP A 54 5.25 -8.23 -9.96
N ILE A 55 4.13 -7.70 -9.49
CA ILE A 55 2.84 -8.37 -9.60
C ILE A 55 2.39 -8.33 -11.08
N PRO A 56 1.86 -9.44 -11.63
CA PRO A 56 1.35 -9.44 -13.00
C PRO A 56 0.27 -8.39 -13.24
N ASP A 57 0.26 -7.79 -14.44
CA ASP A 57 -0.74 -6.76 -14.80
C ASP A 57 -2.17 -7.24 -14.68
N GLU A 58 -2.42 -8.53 -14.92
CA GLU A 58 -3.75 -9.12 -14.81
C GLU A 58 -4.32 -9.06 -13.39
N LYS A 59 -3.48 -8.81 -12.40
CA LYS A 59 -3.90 -8.69 -11.00
C LYS A 59 -4.06 -7.24 -10.54
N LEU A 60 -4.00 -6.29 -11.47
CA LEU A 60 -4.10 -4.87 -11.15
C LEU A 60 -5.37 -4.56 -10.34
N ASP A 61 -6.52 -5.10 -10.76
CA ASP A 61 -7.79 -4.85 -10.07
C ASP A 61 -7.77 -5.40 -8.65
N GLU A 62 -7.15 -6.55 -8.44
CA GLU A 62 -7.04 -7.14 -7.10
C GLU A 62 -6.20 -6.26 -6.17
N VAL A 63 -5.12 -5.68 -6.70
CA VAL A 63 -4.27 -4.78 -5.91
C VAL A 63 -5.04 -3.51 -5.55
N ILE A 64 -5.79 -2.95 -6.50
CA ILE A 64 -6.61 -1.76 -6.27
C ILE A 64 -7.65 -2.04 -5.19
N GLU A 65 -8.33 -3.17 -5.26
CA GLU A 65 -9.32 -3.58 -4.25
C GLU A 65 -8.68 -3.75 -2.88
N TYR A 66 -7.48 -4.30 -2.84
CA TYR A 66 -6.76 -4.48 -1.59
C TYR A 66 -6.38 -3.14 -0.96
N LEU A 67 -5.97 -2.16 -1.78
CA LEU A 67 -5.68 -0.81 -1.28
C LEU A 67 -6.93 -0.16 -0.69
N ALA A 68 -8.08 -0.33 -1.33
CA ALA A 68 -9.35 0.15 -0.81
C ALA A 68 -9.70 -0.53 0.52
N PHE A 69 -9.43 -1.82 0.63
CA PHE A 69 -9.63 -2.56 1.87
C PHE A 69 -8.75 -2.02 3.00
N ILE A 70 -7.46 -1.78 2.71
CA ILE A 70 -6.53 -1.23 3.70
C ILE A 70 -7.04 0.13 4.20
N LYS A 71 -7.47 0.98 3.30
CA LYS A 71 -7.97 2.30 3.63
C LYS A 71 -9.19 2.21 4.56
N LYS A 72 -10.09 1.30 4.27
CA LYS A 72 -11.30 1.10 5.08
C LYS A 72 -10.98 0.47 6.44
N ASP A 73 -10.11 -0.52 6.45
CA ASP A 73 -9.80 -1.31 7.65
C ASP A 73 -8.95 -0.53 8.65
N GLU A 74 -7.99 0.25 8.17
CA GLU A 74 -7.01 0.94 9.00
C GLU A 74 -7.23 2.45 9.08
N GLY A 75 -8.13 2.96 8.29
CA GLY A 75 -8.45 4.39 8.24
C GLY A 75 -9.52 4.85 9.26
#